data_83f9a1f164751ab760a08a3d7ab571d6
#
_entry.id   83f9a1f164751ab760a08a3d7ab571d6
#
_cell.length_a   1.000
_cell.length_b   1.000
_cell.length_c   1.000
_cell.angle_alpha   90.00
_cell.angle_beta   90.00
_cell.angle_gamma   90.00
#
_symmetry.space_group_name_H-M   'P 1'
#
loop_
_entity.id
_entity.type
_entity.pdbx_description
1 polymer ?
#
loop_
_entity_poly.entity_id
_entity_poly.type
_entity_poly.pdbx_seq_one_letter_code
_entity_poly.pdbx_strand_id
1 'polypeptide(L)'
;MTNGIEKKFKEPDQTQMLNRLWELQKSNGYIHDDNIKELANAFNVSEVEVEGVISFYHFFQRNPTGKYTIYLNNSIIADIKGFERIKETLERETGATFGTNDRTGTFGLFLTPCIGLSDHEPSALINFYPFINLNTSKVKDIITKLKNGASAESICDAPADNIRYTPPGNKTVFFKKFAPGSVISKLVQATPLGIIEELKKSELAGRGGAYFPTWKKWNSAMVQPALPKFVVCNADEGEPGTFKDRVLMNREANSLIEGMIICGYTIGAEYGIIYLRGEYWWLKNKLDEAIKEYHSKGLLGEDCGNIKGFSFDIRIQMGAGSYVCGEETALLESLEGKRGEPRTKWFFPVEKGYLQLPTVINNVETFCAAAKIIEMGAEEYLKLGIPGSPGTKLISVSGDCQLPGIYEIEWGMTIEELLGLCKADDPYYIQVSGPSGECISINEKSRRMSMIDLPGQKDIRCGGSFMIFNKHRDILKILVNFSEFFKHESCGICTPCRAGNFIIQRKLDRLNNGFANETDLDEIKSWGTIMKNTSRCGLGKTAANSLIIAMDKFHDYFKTKLDKNYDGLNLKFDMDAATKDYEEYKI
;
A
#
# COMPACT_ATOMS: atom_id res chain seq x y z
N MET A 1 7.86 26.92 17.63
CA MET A 1 9.25 27.36 17.55
C MET A 1 10.07 26.11 17.27
N THR A 2 10.36 25.85 16.02
CA THR A 2 11.27 24.80 15.56
C THR A 2 12.67 25.36 15.63
N ASN A 3 13.29 25.30 16.81
CA ASN A 3 14.69 25.66 17.00
C ASN A 3 15.55 24.43 16.71
N GLY A 4 16.37 24.55 15.67
CA GLY A 4 17.74 24.15 15.73
C GLY A 4 18.13 22.81 15.14
N ILE A 5 17.97 22.60 13.89
CA ILE A 5 19.08 22.20 13.01
C ILE A 5 19.06 23.27 11.92
N GLU A 6 19.97 24.23 11.93
CA GLU A 6 20.24 24.98 10.71
C GLU A 6 20.52 23.94 9.64
N LYS A 7 19.58 23.83 8.69
CA LYS A 7 19.61 22.78 7.66
C LYS A 7 20.92 22.93 6.90
N LYS A 8 21.91 22.12 7.21
CA LYS A 8 23.14 21.98 6.41
C LYS A 8 22.83 21.67 4.95
N PHE A 9 21.63 21.13 4.68
CA PHE A 9 21.12 20.82 3.35
C PHE A 9 19.74 21.45 3.15
N LYS A 10 19.60 22.30 2.11
CA LYS A 10 18.32 22.86 1.70
C LYS A 10 17.73 22.02 0.57
N GLU A 11 16.58 21.40 0.83
CA GLU A 11 15.80 20.72 -0.20
C GLU A 11 15.34 21.73 -1.27
N PRO A 12 15.32 21.37 -2.57
CA PRO A 12 14.72 22.18 -3.62
C PRO A 12 13.25 22.49 -3.32
N ASP A 13 12.80 23.69 -3.63
CA ASP A 13 11.42 24.12 -3.34
C ASP A 13 10.37 23.21 -4.02
N GLN A 14 10.67 22.64 -5.19
CA GLN A 14 9.81 21.70 -5.90
C GLN A 14 9.39 20.49 -5.04
N THR A 15 10.21 20.06 -4.07
CA THR A 15 9.85 18.95 -3.16
C THR A 15 8.61 19.27 -2.31
N GLN A 16 8.21 20.54 -2.24
CA GLN A 16 6.99 20.97 -1.55
C GLN A 16 5.74 20.95 -2.43
N MET A 17 5.83 20.53 -3.69
CA MET A 17 4.71 20.53 -4.64
C MET A 17 3.47 19.81 -4.08
N LEU A 18 3.62 18.56 -3.59
CA LEU A 18 2.49 17.81 -3.05
C LEU A 18 1.88 18.48 -1.81
N ASN A 19 2.72 19.06 -0.95
CA ASN A 19 2.25 19.76 0.25
C ASN A 19 1.40 20.98 -0.12
N ARG A 20 1.84 21.77 -1.11
CA ARG A 20 1.07 22.93 -1.60
C ARG A 20 -0.23 22.50 -2.28
N LEU A 21 -0.19 21.44 -3.08
CA LEU A 21 -1.39 20.89 -3.70
C LEU A 21 -2.40 20.40 -2.64
N TRP A 22 -1.93 19.76 -1.56
CA TRP A 22 -2.79 19.37 -0.43
C TRP A 22 -3.39 20.57 0.30
N GLU A 23 -2.63 21.64 0.52
CA GLU A 23 -3.14 22.88 1.12
C GLU A 23 -4.29 23.46 0.27
N LEU A 24 -4.07 23.56 -1.06
CA LEU A 24 -5.06 24.07 -2.00
C LEU A 24 -6.29 23.15 -2.07
N GLN A 25 -6.10 21.83 -2.21
CA GLN A 25 -7.19 20.86 -2.23
C GLN A 25 -8.07 20.95 -0.98
N LYS A 26 -7.46 21.09 0.19
CA LYS A 26 -8.21 21.18 1.46
C LYS A 26 -8.90 22.54 1.66
N SER A 27 -8.27 23.63 1.25
CA SER A 27 -8.84 24.96 1.43
C SER A 27 -9.98 25.26 0.46
N ASN A 28 -9.83 24.85 -0.81
CA ASN A 28 -10.73 25.20 -1.89
C ASN A 28 -11.68 24.05 -2.29
N GLY A 29 -11.37 22.81 -1.88
CA GLY A 29 -12.04 21.61 -2.34
C GLY A 29 -11.58 21.12 -3.71
N TYR A 30 -10.81 21.90 -4.46
CA TYR A 30 -10.22 21.57 -5.75
C TYR A 30 -9.10 22.55 -6.13
N ILE A 31 -8.38 22.28 -7.21
CA ILE A 31 -7.24 23.07 -7.66
C ILE A 31 -7.65 23.88 -8.91
N HIS A 32 -7.65 25.22 -8.79
CA HIS A 32 -8.01 26.15 -9.86
C HIS A 32 -6.89 26.33 -10.89
N ASP A 33 -7.22 26.85 -12.09
CA ASP A 33 -6.23 27.21 -13.11
C ASP A 33 -5.23 28.25 -12.63
N ASP A 34 -5.68 29.23 -11.84
CA ASP A 34 -4.78 30.25 -11.29
C ASP A 34 -3.78 29.66 -10.28
N ASN A 35 -4.17 28.61 -9.54
CA ASN A 35 -3.24 27.92 -8.65
C ASN A 35 -2.15 27.18 -9.44
N ILE A 36 -2.45 26.66 -10.63
CA ILE A 36 -1.45 26.02 -11.51
C ILE A 36 -0.39 27.03 -11.93
N LYS A 37 -0.80 28.21 -12.37
CA LYS A 37 0.12 29.30 -12.75
C LYS A 37 0.97 29.76 -11.57
N GLU A 38 0.34 29.93 -10.39
CA GLU A 38 1.06 30.27 -9.15
C GLU A 38 2.13 29.24 -8.81
N LEU A 39 1.76 27.93 -8.81
CA LEU A 39 2.69 26.85 -8.50
C LEU A 39 3.79 26.72 -9.56
N ALA A 40 3.48 26.86 -10.84
CA ALA A 40 4.44 26.82 -11.94
C ALA A 40 5.52 27.89 -11.75
N ASN A 41 5.11 29.13 -11.42
CA ASN A 41 6.02 30.23 -11.14
C ASN A 41 6.82 30.00 -9.84
N ALA A 42 6.14 29.57 -8.76
CA ALA A 42 6.78 29.36 -7.45
C ALA A 42 7.87 28.29 -7.46
N PHE A 43 7.65 27.22 -8.23
CA PHE A 43 8.57 26.08 -8.33
C PHE A 43 9.47 26.11 -9.57
N ASN A 44 9.34 27.13 -10.42
CA ASN A 44 10.07 27.29 -11.67
C ASN A 44 9.96 26.03 -12.58
N VAL A 45 8.72 25.58 -12.77
CA VAL A 45 8.33 24.45 -13.66
C VAL A 45 7.25 24.94 -14.64
N SER A 46 6.96 24.17 -15.68
CA SER A 46 5.87 24.51 -16.60
C SER A 46 4.49 24.23 -15.98
N GLU A 47 3.44 24.94 -16.45
CA GLU A 47 2.06 24.66 -16.06
C GLU A 47 1.66 23.22 -16.41
N VAL A 48 2.17 22.67 -17.53
CA VAL A 48 1.93 21.28 -17.96
C VAL A 48 2.53 20.27 -16.96
N GLU A 49 3.68 20.58 -16.36
CA GLU A 49 4.26 19.71 -15.31
C GLU A 49 3.39 19.73 -14.05
N VAL A 50 2.89 20.90 -13.64
CA VAL A 50 1.97 21.01 -12.49
C VAL A 50 0.67 20.25 -12.77
N GLU A 51 0.06 20.43 -13.94
CA GLU A 51 -1.14 19.71 -14.36
C GLU A 51 -0.88 18.19 -14.43
N GLY A 52 0.29 17.80 -14.92
CA GLY A 52 0.73 16.41 -14.94
C GLY A 52 0.82 15.79 -13.54
N VAL A 53 1.24 16.56 -12.54
CA VAL A 53 1.25 16.11 -11.13
C VAL A 53 -0.19 16.00 -10.60
N ILE A 54 -1.03 17.00 -10.83
CA ILE A 54 -2.43 17.00 -10.35
C ILE A 54 -3.19 15.81 -10.93
N SER A 55 -3.15 15.62 -12.25
CA SER A 55 -3.88 14.55 -12.93
C SER A 55 -3.35 13.14 -12.64
N PHE A 56 -2.14 13.02 -12.07
CA PHE A 56 -1.54 11.74 -11.72
C PHE A 56 -2.09 11.16 -10.40
N TYR A 57 -2.38 12.02 -9.43
CA TYR A 57 -2.77 11.59 -8.09
C TYR A 57 -4.28 11.62 -7.90
N HIS A 58 -4.83 10.52 -7.39
CA HIS A 58 -6.27 10.31 -7.23
C HIS A 58 -6.98 11.38 -6.39
N PHE A 59 -6.31 11.95 -5.40
CA PHE A 59 -6.95 12.88 -4.46
C PHE A 59 -6.82 14.35 -4.83
N PHE A 60 -6.12 14.69 -5.91
CA PHE A 60 -6.11 16.05 -6.42
C PHE A 60 -7.17 16.20 -7.51
N GLN A 61 -8.09 17.13 -7.32
CA GLN A 61 -9.26 17.31 -8.17
C GLN A 61 -9.24 18.67 -8.87
N ARG A 62 -9.63 18.68 -10.16
CA ARG A 62 -9.77 19.89 -10.95
C ARG A 62 -11.18 20.50 -10.85
N ASN A 63 -12.14 19.71 -10.38
CA ASN A 63 -13.53 20.11 -10.18
C ASN A 63 -13.87 20.12 -8.70
N PRO A 64 -14.83 20.95 -8.25
CA PRO A 64 -15.26 20.96 -6.86
C PRO A 64 -15.69 19.58 -6.39
N THR A 65 -15.25 19.18 -5.19
CA THR A 65 -15.57 17.86 -4.60
C THR A 65 -16.65 17.93 -3.52
N GLY A 66 -17.26 19.11 -3.32
CA GLY A 66 -18.24 19.35 -2.27
C GLY A 66 -17.59 19.62 -0.91
N LYS A 67 -18.39 20.16 0.03
CA LYS A 67 -17.95 20.38 1.42
C LYS A 67 -17.54 19.08 2.12
N TYR A 68 -18.27 18.00 1.85
CA TYR A 68 -17.99 16.65 2.33
C TYR A 68 -17.69 15.75 1.15
N THR A 69 -16.41 15.46 0.95
CA THR A 69 -15.95 14.52 -0.07
C THR A 69 -15.95 13.12 0.50
N ILE A 70 -16.73 12.22 -0.09
CA ILE A 70 -16.89 10.83 0.34
C ILE A 70 -16.21 9.92 -0.67
N TYR A 71 -15.15 9.25 -0.26
CA TYR A 71 -14.46 8.22 -1.02
C TYR A 71 -14.89 6.84 -0.52
N LEU A 72 -15.76 6.16 -1.27
CA LEU A 72 -16.23 4.80 -0.94
C LEU A 72 -15.25 3.76 -1.49
N ASN A 73 -14.81 2.82 -0.64
CA ASN A 73 -13.95 1.73 -1.05
C ASN A 73 -14.70 0.77 -1.99
N ASN A 74 -14.13 0.50 -3.19
CA ASN A 74 -14.67 -0.42 -4.19
C ASN A 74 -13.83 -1.70 -4.37
N SER A 75 -12.99 -2.05 -3.39
CA SER A 75 -12.24 -3.31 -3.43
C SER A 75 -13.17 -4.54 -3.39
N ILE A 76 -12.65 -5.68 -3.84
CA ILE A 76 -13.42 -6.94 -3.83
C ILE A 76 -13.90 -7.31 -2.43
N ILE A 77 -13.17 -6.96 -1.37
CA ILE A 77 -13.61 -7.23 0.01
C ILE A 77 -14.80 -6.34 0.36
N ALA A 78 -14.80 -5.07 -0.04
CA ALA A 78 -15.96 -4.19 0.12
C ALA A 78 -17.18 -4.73 -0.64
N ASP A 79 -16.96 -5.21 -1.88
CA ASP A 79 -18.03 -5.78 -2.72
C ASP A 79 -18.72 -6.97 -2.04
N ILE A 80 -17.96 -7.95 -1.57
CA ILE A 80 -18.54 -9.13 -0.90
C ILE A 80 -19.17 -8.83 0.46
N LYS A 81 -18.91 -7.66 1.03
CA LYS A 81 -19.49 -7.17 2.30
C LYS A 81 -20.65 -6.20 2.10
N GLY A 82 -21.08 -5.94 0.85
CA GLY A 82 -22.31 -5.20 0.54
C GLY A 82 -22.11 -3.78 0.02
N PHE A 83 -21.03 -3.52 -0.70
CA PHE A 83 -20.68 -2.26 -1.34
C PHE A 83 -21.86 -1.64 -2.13
N GLU A 84 -22.53 -2.38 -3.03
CA GLU A 84 -23.61 -1.83 -3.86
C GLU A 84 -24.74 -1.23 -3.02
N ARG A 85 -25.12 -1.89 -1.95
CA ARG A 85 -26.16 -1.39 -1.03
C ARG A 85 -25.75 -0.08 -0.35
N ILE A 86 -24.46 0.06 -0.02
CA ILE A 86 -23.93 1.29 0.60
C ILE A 86 -23.86 2.39 -0.44
N LYS A 87 -23.41 2.10 -1.65
CA LYS A 87 -23.36 3.01 -2.79
C LYS A 87 -24.74 3.62 -3.08
N GLU A 88 -25.76 2.78 -3.31
CA GLU A 88 -27.15 3.21 -3.53
C GLU A 88 -27.70 4.06 -2.36
N THR A 89 -27.32 3.69 -1.13
CA THR A 89 -27.76 4.45 0.06
C THR A 89 -27.13 5.82 0.09
N LEU A 90 -25.82 5.94 -0.21
CA LEU A 90 -25.11 7.23 -0.28
C LEU A 90 -25.72 8.13 -1.36
N GLU A 91 -25.96 7.62 -2.56
CA GLU A 91 -26.58 8.39 -3.64
C GLU A 91 -27.97 8.93 -3.25
N ARG A 92 -28.80 8.08 -2.68
CA ARG A 92 -30.14 8.47 -2.23
C ARG A 92 -30.12 9.51 -1.11
N GLU A 93 -29.27 9.32 -0.08
CA GLU A 93 -29.26 10.21 1.09
C GLU A 93 -28.54 11.54 0.82
N THR A 94 -27.59 11.59 -0.11
CA THR A 94 -26.87 12.82 -0.48
C THR A 94 -27.53 13.57 -1.64
N GLY A 95 -28.15 12.86 -2.56
CA GLY A 95 -28.66 13.41 -3.83
C GLY A 95 -27.57 13.62 -4.88
N ALA A 96 -26.33 13.15 -4.62
CA ALA A 96 -25.24 13.11 -5.58
C ALA A 96 -25.18 11.72 -6.26
N THR A 97 -24.58 11.63 -7.44
CA THR A 97 -24.19 10.38 -8.08
C THR A 97 -22.67 10.21 -7.99
N PHE A 98 -22.18 8.97 -7.99
CA PHE A 98 -20.74 8.73 -7.94
C PHE A 98 -20.03 9.35 -9.15
N GLY A 99 -18.90 10.01 -8.89
CA GLY A 99 -18.14 10.83 -9.84
C GLY A 99 -18.56 12.30 -9.86
N THR A 100 -19.61 12.71 -9.12
CA THR A 100 -20.13 14.07 -9.12
C THR A 100 -20.48 14.60 -7.73
N ASN A 101 -20.85 15.88 -7.68
CA ASN A 101 -21.40 16.53 -6.49
C ASN A 101 -22.94 16.59 -6.56
N ASP A 102 -23.55 16.75 -5.39
CA ASP A 102 -24.94 17.16 -5.30
C ASP A 102 -25.12 18.62 -5.81
N ARG A 103 -26.35 18.99 -6.12
CA ARG A 103 -26.67 20.34 -6.69
C ARG A 103 -26.28 21.49 -5.76
N THR A 104 -26.14 21.25 -4.48
CA THR A 104 -25.82 22.27 -3.48
C THR A 104 -24.32 22.41 -3.23
N GLY A 105 -23.49 21.52 -3.77
CA GLY A 105 -22.06 21.45 -3.48
C GLY A 105 -21.75 21.01 -2.05
N THR A 106 -22.73 20.37 -1.39
CA THR A 106 -22.54 19.89 -0.01
C THR A 106 -21.80 18.53 0.01
N PHE A 107 -22.19 17.60 -0.85
CA PHE A 107 -21.63 16.25 -0.90
C PHE A 107 -21.05 15.95 -2.28
N GLY A 108 -19.85 15.39 -2.30
CA GLY A 108 -19.27 14.76 -3.49
C GLY A 108 -19.02 13.28 -3.22
N LEU A 109 -19.39 12.41 -4.17
CA LEU A 109 -19.26 10.97 -4.07
C LEU A 109 -18.23 10.47 -5.08
N PHE A 110 -17.20 9.76 -4.59
CA PHE A 110 -16.14 9.20 -5.41
C PHE A 110 -15.87 7.75 -4.99
N LEU A 111 -15.43 6.94 -5.94
CA LEU A 111 -14.90 5.61 -5.67
C LEU A 111 -13.40 5.71 -5.44
N THR A 112 -12.89 4.81 -4.61
CA THR A 112 -11.45 4.69 -4.39
C THR A 112 -11.07 3.21 -4.19
N PRO A 113 -9.89 2.77 -4.63
CA PRO A 113 -9.42 1.43 -4.34
C PRO A 113 -9.14 1.25 -2.84
N CYS A 114 -8.62 0.11 -2.45
CA CYS A 114 -8.44 -0.28 -1.06
C CYS A 114 -7.82 0.84 -0.18
N ILE A 115 -8.56 1.27 0.83
CA ILE A 115 -8.17 2.31 1.80
C ILE A 115 -7.49 1.74 3.06
N GLY A 116 -7.05 0.47 3.01
CA GLY A 116 -6.37 -0.20 4.12
C GLY A 116 -7.27 -0.55 5.31
N LEU A 117 -8.57 -0.74 5.08
CA LEU A 117 -9.58 -1.07 6.10
C LEU A 117 -10.34 -2.37 5.77
N SER A 118 -9.69 -3.34 5.10
CA SER A 118 -10.32 -4.58 4.65
C SER A 118 -10.81 -5.48 5.80
N ASP A 119 -10.38 -5.25 7.02
CA ASP A 119 -10.93 -5.89 8.23
C ASP A 119 -12.19 -5.21 8.78
N HIS A 120 -12.62 -4.09 8.17
CA HIS A 120 -13.72 -3.24 8.61
C HIS A 120 -14.69 -2.85 7.48
N GLU A 121 -14.74 -3.62 6.40
CA GLU A 121 -15.60 -3.35 5.25
C GLU A 121 -17.10 -3.59 5.53
N PRO A 122 -18.00 -2.87 4.84
CA PRO A 122 -17.77 -1.75 3.92
C PRO A 122 -17.26 -0.50 4.63
N SER A 123 -16.36 0.24 3.98
CA SER A 123 -15.71 1.40 4.56
C SER A 123 -15.56 2.56 3.57
N ALA A 124 -15.47 3.77 4.10
CA ALA A 124 -15.27 4.99 3.33
C ALA A 124 -14.37 5.98 4.07
N LEU A 125 -13.80 6.92 3.33
CA LEU A 125 -13.19 8.12 3.88
C LEU A 125 -14.11 9.32 3.60
N ILE A 126 -14.42 10.11 4.64
CA ILE A 126 -15.09 11.39 4.47
C ILE A 126 -14.12 12.48 4.89
N ASN A 127 -13.71 13.33 3.94
CA ASN A 127 -12.65 14.32 4.16
C ASN A 127 -11.38 13.70 4.79
N PHE A 128 -11.02 12.48 4.34
CA PHE A 128 -9.89 11.67 4.81
C PHE A 128 -9.98 11.14 6.25
N TYR A 129 -11.16 11.19 6.88
CA TYR A 129 -11.45 10.52 8.15
C TYR A 129 -12.18 9.20 7.91
N PRO A 130 -11.87 8.12 8.66
CA PRO A 130 -12.40 6.79 8.38
C PRO A 130 -13.83 6.59 8.92
N PHE A 131 -14.65 5.92 8.12
CA PHE A 131 -15.98 5.44 8.47
C PHE A 131 -16.05 3.96 8.10
N ILE A 132 -16.28 3.10 9.08
CA ILE A 132 -16.10 1.65 8.97
C ILE A 132 -17.39 0.88 9.26
N ASN A 133 -17.45 -0.40 8.84
CA ASN A 133 -18.59 -1.28 9.08
C ASN A 133 -19.92 -0.62 8.69
N LEU A 134 -19.91 0.02 7.50
CA LEU A 134 -21.06 0.78 7.02
C LEU A 134 -22.24 -0.15 6.76
N ASN A 135 -23.43 0.33 7.15
CA ASN A 135 -24.70 -0.25 6.80
C ASN A 135 -25.70 0.89 6.52
N THR A 136 -26.84 0.56 5.96
CA THR A 136 -27.86 1.56 5.57
C THR A 136 -28.24 2.52 6.70
N SER A 137 -28.40 2.01 7.93
CA SER A 137 -28.77 2.86 9.09
C SER A 137 -27.65 3.80 9.48
N LYS A 138 -26.41 3.31 9.54
CA LYS A 138 -25.22 4.10 9.87
C LYS A 138 -24.96 5.19 8.83
N VAL A 139 -25.11 4.87 7.53
CA VAL A 139 -24.97 5.86 6.45
C VAL A 139 -25.98 6.98 6.62
N LYS A 140 -27.26 6.67 6.88
CA LYS A 140 -28.31 7.69 7.13
C LYS A 140 -27.97 8.59 8.31
N ASP A 141 -27.51 8.01 9.42
CA ASP A 141 -27.11 8.77 10.61
C ASP A 141 -25.94 9.71 10.31
N ILE A 142 -24.89 9.20 9.65
CA ILE A 142 -23.73 10.00 9.22
C ILE A 142 -24.17 11.18 8.36
N ILE A 143 -24.92 10.92 7.27
CA ILE A 143 -25.34 11.98 6.34
C ILE A 143 -26.24 13.00 7.05
N THR A 144 -27.11 12.56 7.96
CA THR A 144 -27.95 13.47 8.77
C THR A 144 -27.09 14.37 9.65
N LYS A 145 -26.08 13.83 10.34
CA LYS A 145 -25.17 14.63 11.17
C LYS A 145 -24.37 15.65 10.35
N LEU A 146 -23.88 15.25 9.17
CA LEU A 146 -23.16 16.13 8.27
C LEU A 146 -24.06 17.25 7.71
N LYS A 147 -25.31 16.95 7.35
CA LYS A 147 -26.32 17.96 6.96
C LYS A 147 -26.61 18.96 8.08
N ASN A 148 -26.54 18.52 9.34
CA ASN A 148 -26.71 19.37 10.53
C ASN A 148 -25.43 20.12 10.93
N GLY A 149 -24.36 20.06 10.11
CA GLY A 149 -23.14 20.86 10.28
C GLY A 149 -22.03 20.20 11.11
N ALA A 150 -22.15 18.90 11.47
CA ALA A 150 -21.04 18.19 12.12
C ALA A 150 -19.83 18.11 11.18
N SER A 151 -18.61 18.19 11.72
CA SER A 151 -17.40 17.91 10.94
C SER A 151 -17.20 16.39 10.80
N ALA A 152 -16.60 15.96 9.69
CA ALA A 152 -16.26 14.54 9.50
C ALA A 152 -15.35 14.02 10.63
N GLU A 153 -14.40 14.84 11.07
CA GLU A 153 -13.47 14.52 12.17
C GLU A 153 -14.19 14.23 13.48
N SER A 154 -15.23 15.03 13.82
CA SER A 154 -15.94 14.90 15.10
C SER A 154 -16.83 13.66 15.20
N ILE A 155 -17.15 13.03 14.06
CA ILE A 155 -18.07 11.88 13.99
C ILE A 155 -17.46 10.63 13.34
N CYS A 156 -16.18 10.70 12.98
CA CYS A 156 -15.47 9.56 12.38
C CYS A 156 -15.33 8.39 13.37
N ASP A 157 -15.11 7.23 12.81
CA ASP A 157 -14.80 6.05 13.61
C ASP A 157 -13.31 6.00 13.96
N ALA A 158 -12.99 5.29 15.04
CA ALA A 158 -11.64 4.88 15.37
C ALA A 158 -11.47 3.40 14.99
N PRO A 159 -10.82 3.07 13.86
CA PRO A 159 -10.63 1.68 13.46
C PRO A 159 -9.87 0.90 14.53
N ALA A 160 -10.42 -0.22 14.96
CA ALA A 160 -9.76 -1.09 15.92
C ALA A 160 -8.55 -1.77 15.28
N ASP A 161 -7.47 -1.90 16.04
CA ASP A 161 -6.32 -2.71 15.64
C ASP A 161 -6.64 -4.17 15.99
N ASN A 162 -7.30 -4.87 15.10
CA ASN A 162 -7.77 -6.24 15.29
C ASN A 162 -6.61 -7.24 15.29
N ILE A 163 -5.77 -7.24 16.33
CA ILE A 163 -4.72 -8.26 16.51
C ILE A 163 -5.40 -9.53 16.98
N ARG A 164 -5.49 -10.54 16.11
CA ARG A 164 -6.23 -11.79 16.34
C ARG A 164 -5.37 -12.93 16.83
N TYR A 165 -4.07 -12.88 16.50
CA TYR A 165 -3.16 -13.93 16.89
C TYR A 165 -1.73 -13.39 17.04
N THR A 166 -1.04 -13.89 18.05
CA THR A 166 0.41 -13.76 18.24
C THR A 166 0.96 -15.13 18.66
N PRO A 167 2.20 -15.49 18.27
CA PRO A 167 2.77 -16.75 18.65
C PRO A 167 2.84 -16.91 20.18
N PRO A 168 2.50 -18.09 20.75
CA PRO A 168 2.50 -18.32 22.18
C PRO A 168 3.93 -18.33 22.79
N GLY A 169 4.03 -18.17 24.10
CA GLY A 169 5.28 -18.37 24.83
C GLY A 169 6.35 -17.31 24.61
N ASN A 170 5.99 -16.02 24.57
CA ASN A 170 6.91 -14.88 24.32
C ASN A 170 7.59 -14.87 22.95
N LYS A 171 7.04 -15.56 21.97
CA LYS A 171 7.58 -15.62 20.61
C LYS A 171 7.12 -14.48 19.71
N THR A 172 6.25 -13.56 20.19
CA THR A 172 5.88 -12.35 19.45
C THR A 172 7.07 -11.41 19.31
N VAL A 173 7.28 -10.90 18.11
CA VAL A 173 8.32 -9.91 17.80
C VAL A 173 7.72 -8.50 17.81
N PHE A 174 6.62 -8.30 17.08
CA PHE A 174 6.07 -6.96 16.84
C PHE A 174 5.28 -6.42 18.03
N PHE A 175 4.36 -7.20 18.60
CA PHE A 175 3.43 -6.72 19.63
C PHE A 175 3.93 -6.94 21.07
N LYS A 176 5.23 -7.11 21.23
CA LYS A 176 5.88 -7.05 22.54
C LYS A 176 6.10 -5.59 22.94
N LYS A 177 5.86 -5.26 24.22
CA LYS A 177 6.06 -3.91 24.75
C LYS A 177 7.44 -3.36 24.36
N PHE A 178 7.45 -2.16 23.77
CA PHE A 178 8.64 -1.46 23.32
C PHE A 178 8.66 -0.06 23.93
N ALA A 179 9.69 0.24 24.70
CA ALA A 179 9.80 1.54 25.38
C ALA A 179 10.61 2.54 24.52
N PRO A 180 10.19 3.81 24.42
CA PRO A 180 10.99 4.84 23.75
C PRO A 180 12.42 4.92 24.28
N GLY A 181 13.41 4.85 23.41
CA GLY A 181 14.84 4.93 23.73
C GLY A 181 15.48 3.58 24.09
N SER A 182 14.70 2.47 24.13
CA SER A 182 15.21 1.14 24.54
C SER A 182 16.35 0.63 23.66
N VAL A 183 16.29 0.90 22.36
CA VAL A 183 17.34 0.48 21.41
C VAL A 183 18.37 1.58 21.20
N ILE A 184 17.95 2.85 21.22
CA ILE A 184 18.88 3.98 21.07
C ILE A 184 19.97 3.94 22.15
N SER A 185 19.62 3.57 23.38
CA SER A 185 20.60 3.39 24.47
C SER A 185 21.70 2.36 24.17
N LYS A 186 21.39 1.36 23.34
CA LYS A 186 22.37 0.35 22.89
C LYS A 186 23.30 0.89 21.80
N LEU A 187 22.85 1.87 21.01
CA LEU A 187 23.67 2.49 19.95
C LEU A 187 24.89 3.22 20.52
N VAL A 188 24.83 3.69 21.76
CA VAL A 188 25.98 4.35 22.44
C VAL A 188 27.22 3.46 22.46
N GLN A 189 27.03 2.14 22.55
CA GLN A 189 28.11 1.15 22.61
C GLN A 189 28.28 0.37 21.30
N ALA A 190 27.36 0.53 20.35
CA ALA A 190 27.38 -0.16 19.07
C ALA A 190 28.19 0.62 18.02
N THR A 191 28.73 -0.11 17.06
CA THR A 191 29.31 0.48 15.86
C THR A 191 28.41 0.26 14.65
N PRO A 192 28.43 1.13 13.61
CA PRO A 192 27.69 0.89 12.36
C PRO A 192 27.91 -0.52 11.76
N LEU A 193 29.16 -0.99 11.75
CA LEU A 193 29.48 -2.35 11.28
C LEU A 193 28.89 -3.43 12.19
N GLY A 194 28.87 -3.23 13.51
CA GLY A 194 28.25 -4.16 14.46
C GLY A 194 26.75 -4.30 14.22
N ILE A 195 26.04 -3.22 13.89
CA ILE A 195 24.63 -3.25 13.50
C ILE A 195 24.44 -4.03 12.20
N ILE A 196 25.30 -3.80 11.17
CA ILE A 196 25.25 -4.55 9.92
C ILE A 196 25.44 -6.05 10.16
N GLU A 197 26.43 -6.45 11.00
CA GLU A 197 26.67 -7.88 11.31
C GLU A 197 25.50 -8.49 12.11
N GLU A 198 24.87 -7.76 13.01
CA GLU A 198 23.69 -8.23 13.74
C GLU A 198 22.50 -8.45 12.82
N LEU A 199 22.23 -7.51 11.90
CA LEU A 199 21.18 -7.65 10.89
C LEU A 199 21.50 -8.78 9.89
N LYS A 200 22.77 -8.98 9.54
CA LYS A 200 23.20 -10.08 8.68
C LYS A 200 22.99 -11.43 9.36
N LYS A 201 23.38 -11.54 10.63
CA LYS A 201 23.17 -12.73 11.46
C LYS A 201 21.69 -13.07 11.61
N SER A 202 20.83 -12.08 11.78
CA SER A 202 19.38 -12.27 11.89
C SER A 202 18.70 -12.72 10.59
N GLU A 203 19.38 -12.68 9.45
CA GLU A 203 18.81 -12.92 8.11
C GLU A 203 17.57 -12.07 7.80
N LEU A 204 17.42 -10.89 8.43
CA LEU A 204 16.30 -10.01 8.16
C LEU A 204 16.25 -9.61 6.68
N ALA A 205 15.14 -9.97 6.04
CA ALA A 205 14.79 -9.55 4.68
C ALA A 205 13.65 -8.53 4.68
N GLY A 206 13.58 -7.69 3.64
CA GLY A 206 12.55 -6.67 3.47
C GLY A 206 11.14 -7.23 3.54
N ARG A 207 10.26 -6.59 4.33
CA ARG A 207 8.90 -7.04 4.64
C ARG A 207 7.82 -6.46 3.72
N GLY A 208 8.22 -5.65 2.74
CA GLY A 208 7.32 -5.08 1.74
C GLY A 208 7.04 -5.97 0.51
N GLY A 209 7.40 -7.27 0.56
CA GLY A 209 7.13 -8.26 -0.50
C GLY A 209 8.32 -8.65 -1.37
N ALA A 210 9.38 -7.83 -1.47
CA ALA A 210 10.54 -8.11 -2.30
C ALA A 210 11.60 -9.01 -1.64
N TYR A 211 11.60 -9.13 -0.31
CA TYR A 211 12.52 -9.96 0.48
C TYR A 211 14.01 -9.71 0.24
N PHE A 212 14.39 -8.50 -0.14
CA PHE A 212 15.80 -8.16 -0.30
C PHE A 212 16.48 -8.10 1.09
N PRO A 213 17.68 -8.70 1.28
CA PRO A 213 18.38 -8.70 2.57
C PRO A 213 18.64 -7.28 3.09
N THR A 214 18.11 -6.94 4.27
CA THR A 214 18.14 -5.60 4.83
C THR A 214 19.56 -5.11 5.08
N TRP A 215 20.43 -5.98 5.62
CA TRP A 215 21.82 -5.65 5.86
C TRP A 215 22.59 -5.27 4.59
N LYS A 216 22.31 -5.93 3.45
CA LYS A 216 22.94 -5.59 2.16
C LYS A 216 22.54 -4.20 1.70
N LYS A 217 21.25 -3.85 1.82
CA LYS A 217 20.74 -2.53 1.46
C LYS A 217 21.41 -1.44 2.30
N TRP A 218 21.47 -1.62 3.63
CA TRP A 218 22.08 -0.65 4.54
C TRP A 218 23.58 -0.53 4.31
N ASN A 219 24.28 -1.65 4.19
CA ASN A 219 25.73 -1.65 3.90
C ASN A 219 26.06 -0.95 2.56
N SER A 220 25.24 -1.19 1.52
CA SER A 220 25.43 -0.53 0.22
C SER A 220 25.29 0.98 0.29
N ALA A 221 24.38 1.51 1.14
CA ALA A 221 24.26 2.95 1.36
C ALA A 221 25.36 3.48 2.30
N MET A 222 25.76 2.70 3.32
CA MET A 222 26.81 3.08 4.27
C MET A 222 28.13 3.42 3.56
N VAL A 223 28.52 2.60 2.59
CA VAL A 223 29.81 2.77 1.86
C VAL A 223 29.80 3.86 0.80
N GLN A 224 28.64 4.45 0.48
CA GLN A 224 28.60 5.56 -0.47
C GLN A 224 29.29 6.81 0.09
N PRO A 225 30.15 7.48 -0.70
CA PRO A 225 30.87 8.67 -0.24
C PRO A 225 30.02 9.96 -0.26
N ALA A 226 28.93 10.00 -1.05
CA ALA A 226 28.11 11.19 -1.22
C ALA A 226 27.28 11.48 0.06
N LEU A 227 27.15 12.78 0.37
CA LEU A 227 26.41 13.33 1.51
C LEU A 227 25.50 14.47 1.03
N PRO A 228 24.39 14.75 1.74
CA PRO A 228 23.85 13.94 2.84
C PRO A 228 23.28 12.60 2.36
N LYS A 229 23.00 11.70 3.31
CA LYS A 229 22.27 10.46 3.07
C LYS A 229 20.88 10.54 3.68
N PHE A 230 19.96 9.73 3.15
CA PHE A 230 18.56 9.73 3.58
C PHE A 230 18.07 8.36 4.01
N VAL A 231 17.16 8.35 4.98
CA VAL A 231 16.36 7.18 5.38
C VAL A 231 14.90 7.47 5.04
N VAL A 232 14.29 6.63 4.21
CA VAL A 232 12.88 6.78 3.82
C VAL A 232 12.09 5.56 4.28
N CYS A 233 11.07 5.80 5.08
CA CYS A 233 10.06 4.80 5.41
C CYS A 233 9.00 4.81 4.31
N ASN A 234 8.89 3.70 3.59
CA ASN A 234 7.78 3.45 2.69
C ASN A 234 6.56 3.01 3.51
N ALA A 235 5.67 3.95 3.79
CA ALA A 235 4.38 3.77 4.44
C ALA A 235 3.23 3.93 3.44
N ASP A 236 3.50 3.65 2.16
CA ASP A 236 2.51 3.59 1.09
C ASP A 236 1.99 2.15 0.91
N GLU A 237 1.19 1.70 1.88
CA GLU A 237 0.58 0.36 1.91
C GLU A 237 -0.63 0.29 0.97
N GLY A 238 -0.36 0.29 -0.34
CA GLY A 238 -1.40 0.36 -1.38
C GLY A 238 -1.92 -0.99 -1.87
N GLU A 239 -1.29 -2.13 -1.56
CA GLU A 239 -1.71 -3.45 -2.02
C GLU A 239 -3.07 -3.84 -1.45
N PRO A 240 -4.12 -4.10 -2.28
CA PRO A 240 -5.44 -4.45 -1.78
C PRO A 240 -5.45 -5.63 -0.82
N GLY A 241 -6.20 -5.49 0.27
CA GLY A 241 -6.27 -6.48 1.34
C GLY A 241 -5.15 -6.37 2.38
N THR A 242 -4.20 -5.43 2.24
CA THR A 242 -3.11 -5.21 3.19
C THR A 242 -3.44 -4.05 4.13
N PHE A 243 -3.22 -4.23 5.43
CA PHE A 243 -3.40 -3.20 6.48
C PHE A 243 -2.51 -3.40 7.71
N LYS A 244 -1.43 -4.18 7.57
CA LYS A 244 -0.48 -4.47 8.64
C LYS A 244 0.35 -3.25 9.06
N ASP A 245 0.74 -2.42 8.07
CA ASP A 245 1.55 -1.23 8.33
C ASP A 245 0.72 -0.14 9.01
N ARG A 246 -0.58 -0.02 8.68
CA ARG A 246 -1.55 0.77 9.44
C ARG A 246 -1.50 0.45 10.93
N VAL A 247 -1.63 -0.85 11.26
CA VAL A 247 -1.64 -1.31 12.66
C VAL A 247 -0.31 -1.08 13.34
N LEU A 248 0.82 -1.32 12.65
CA LEU A 248 2.15 -1.01 13.18
C LEU A 248 2.32 0.49 13.46
N MET A 249 1.97 1.35 12.53
CA MET A 249 2.05 2.81 12.72
C MET A 249 1.14 3.28 13.87
N ASN A 250 -0.01 2.65 14.03
CA ASN A 250 -0.93 2.99 15.12
C ASN A 250 -0.48 2.46 16.49
N ARG A 251 0.13 1.27 16.57
CA ARG A 251 0.46 0.57 17.83
C ARG A 251 1.94 0.66 18.20
N GLU A 252 2.80 0.61 17.22
CA GLU A 252 4.25 0.41 17.36
C GLU A 252 5.07 1.57 16.76
N ALA A 253 4.52 2.80 16.77
CA ALA A 253 5.20 3.99 16.25
C ALA A 253 6.62 4.15 16.82
N ASN A 254 6.83 3.80 18.08
CA ASN A 254 8.15 3.84 18.72
C ASN A 254 9.15 2.90 18.03
N SER A 255 8.76 1.66 17.75
CA SER A 255 9.66 0.72 17.08
C SER A 255 9.95 1.13 15.63
N LEU A 256 9.01 1.79 14.96
CA LEU A 256 9.22 2.39 13.64
C LEU A 256 10.25 3.51 13.69
N ILE A 257 10.06 4.49 14.60
CA ILE A 257 10.95 5.64 14.76
C ILE A 257 12.37 5.15 15.11
N GLU A 258 12.52 4.24 16.08
CA GLU A 258 13.83 3.70 16.45
C GLU A 258 14.47 2.89 15.32
N GLY A 259 13.69 2.14 14.56
CA GLY A 259 14.20 1.45 13.37
C GLY A 259 14.78 2.41 12.33
N MET A 260 14.15 3.58 12.14
CA MET A 260 14.69 4.63 11.26
C MET A 260 15.95 5.28 11.85
N ILE A 261 15.99 5.55 13.16
CA ILE A 261 17.17 6.10 13.85
C ILE A 261 18.36 5.14 13.75
N ILE A 262 18.14 3.84 13.99
CA ILE A 262 19.17 2.81 13.86
C ILE A 262 19.74 2.80 12.43
N CYS A 263 18.86 2.86 11.42
CA CYS A 263 19.28 2.95 10.03
C CYS A 263 20.11 4.22 9.78
N GLY A 264 19.63 5.38 10.25
CA GLY A 264 20.32 6.66 10.14
C GLY A 264 21.72 6.60 10.74
N TYR A 265 21.84 6.10 11.97
CA TYR A 265 23.12 5.89 12.65
C TYR A 265 24.06 4.98 11.84
N THR A 266 23.52 3.86 11.34
CA THR A 266 24.30 2.85 10.63
C THR A 266 24.88 3.38 9.32
N ILE A 267 24.10 4.13 8.54
CA ILE A 267 24.53 4.60 7.20
C ILE A 267 25.14 6.02 7.22
N GLY A 268 25.10 6.71 8.37
CA GLY A 268 25.54 8.10 8.50
C GLY A 268 24.56 9.07 7.85
N ALA A 269 23.25 8.85 7.99
CA ALA A 269 22.22 9.77 7.53
C ALA A 269 21.75 10.69 8.64
N GLU A 270 21.42 11.95 8.29
CA GLU A 270 20.88 12.96 9.20
C GLU A 270 19.36 13.16 8.99
N TYR A 271 18.78 12.65 7.91
CA TYR A 271 17.40 12.94 7.50
C TYR A 271 16.57 11.68 7.30
N GLY A 272 15.44 11.62 8.01
CA GLY A 272 14.42 10.61 7.90
C GLY A 272 13.12 11.16 7.28
N ILE A 273 12.47 10.41 6.41
CA ILE A 273 11.18 10.76 5.81
C ILE A 273 10.24 9.57 5.94
N ILE A 274 9.08 9.76 6.57
CA ILE A 274 7.98 8.80 6.51
C ILE A 274 7.08 9.23 5.35
N TYR A 275 7.07 8.45 4.26
CA TYR A 275 6.15 8.66 3.15
C TYR A 275 4.84 7.94 3.45
N LEU A 276 3.85 8.69 3.93
CA LEU A 276 2.56 8.17 4.38
C LEU A 276 1.51 8.34 3.28
N ARG A 277 0.84 7.23 2.89
CA ARG A 277 -0.23 7.29 1.88
C ARG A 277 -1.36 8.24 2.29
N GLY A 278 -2.00 8.87 1.30
CA GLY A 278 -3.05 9.87 1.54
C GLY A 278 -4.26 9.32 2.30
N GLU A 279 -4.61 8.03 2.08
CA GLU A 279 -5.71 7.34 2.75
C GLU A 279 -5.51 7.18 4.26
N TYR A 280 -4.26 7.29 4.73
CA TYR A 280 -3.93 7.25 6.16
C TYR A 280 -3.73 8.64 6.77
N TRP A 281 -4.30 9.68 6.17
CA TRP A 281 -4.21 11.04 6.70
C TRP A 281 -4.55 11.12 8.19
N TRP A 282 -5.55 10.38 8.63
CA TRP A 282 -6.00 10.33 10.02
C TRP A 282 -4.96 9.75 11.01
N LEU A 283 -3.94 9.04 10.55
CA LEU A 283 -2.81 8.58 11.37
C LEU A 283 -1.71 9.63 11.54
N LYS A 284 -1.68 10.68 10.70
CA LYS A 284 -0.61 11.66 10.68
C LYS A 284 -0.39 12.33 12.04
N ASN A 285 -1.48 12.79 12.68
CA ASN A 285 -1.38 13.47 13.97
C ASN A 285 -0.72 12.58 15.04
N LYS A 286 -1.06 11.30 15.08
CA LYS A 286 -0.49 10.34 16.03
C LYS A 286 1.01 10.13 15.80
N LEU A 287 1.43 10.03 14.54
CA LEU A 287 2.86 9.92 14.19
C LEU A 287 3.61 11.23 14.51
N ASP A 288 3.01 12.39 14.23
CA ASP A 288 3.58 13.68 14.61
C ASP A 288 3.75 13.81 16.12
N GLU A 289 2.78 13.34 16.91
CA GLU A 289 2.87 13.32 18.39
C GLU A 289 4.00 12.40 18.87
N ALA A 290 4.14 11.22 18.28
CA ALA A 290 5.24 10.31 18.60
C ALA A 290 6.61 10.95 18.28
N ILE A 291 6.77 11.57 17.11
CA ILE A 291 8.00 12.28 16.73
C ILE A 291 8.29 13.42 17.71
N LYS A 292 7.29 14.22 18.10
CA LYS A 292 7.44 15.29 19.11
C LYS A 292 7.86 14.75 20.47
N GLU A 293 7.32 13.60 20.89
CA GLU A 293 7.73 12.93 22.13
C GLU A 293 9.21 12.55 22.09
N TYR A 294 9.69 12.00 20.94
CA TYR A 294 11.10 11.66 20.77
C TYR A 294 12.01 12.90 20.82
N HIS A 295 11.61 14.01 20.22
CA HIS A 295 12.33 15.29 20.36
C HIS A 295 12.38 15.77 21.81
N SER A 296 11.25 15.72 22.51
CA SER A 296 11.19 16.19 23.92
C SER A 296 12.09 15.40 24.87
N LYS A 297 12.39 14.14 24.49
CA LYS A 297 13.28 13.24 25.23
C LYS A 297 14.75 13.29 24.75
N GLY A 298 15.08 14.14 23.77
CA GLY A 298 16.41 14.17 23.16
C GLY A 298 16.79 12.92 22.38
N LEU A 299 15.78 12.15 21.93
CA LEU A 299 15.95 10.93 21.14
C LEU A 299 15.90 11.19 19.63
N LEU A 300 15.59 12.43 19.21
CA LEU A 300 15.69 12.99 17.87
C LEU A 300 16.30 14.39 17.94
N GLY A 301 16.90 14.85 16.86
CA GLY A 301 17.57 16.14 16.74
C GLY A 301 19.10 16.02 16.87
N GLU A 302 19.75 17.03 17.44
CA GLU A 302 21.20 17.06 17.66
C GLU A 302 21.61 16.05 18.74
N ASP A 303 22.80 15.44 18.56
CA ASP A 303 23.33 14.41 19.47
C ASP A 303 22.27 13.38 19.89
N CYS A 304 21.52 12.88 18.89
CA CYS A 304 20.38 11.98 19.01
C CYS A 304 20.67 10.85 20.01
N GLY A 305 19.83 10.74 21.07
CA GLY A 305 20.00 9.74 22.12
C GLY A 305 21.29 9.88 22.92
N ASN A 306 21.88 11.09 23.05
CA ASN A 306 23.16 11.40 23.64
C ASN A 306 24.38 10.78 22.92
N ILE A 307 24.23 10.44 21.64
CA ILE A 307 25.33 9.98 20.79
C ILE A 307 26.00 11.19 20.18
N LYS A 308 27.15 11.60 20.74
CA LYS A 308 27.87 12.79 20.31
C LYS A 308 28.23 12.76 18.82
N GLY A 309 27.81 13.81 18.11
CA GLY A 309 28.07 13.98 16.67
C GLY A 309 27.11 13.20 15.76
N PHE A 310 26.13 12.50 16.30
CA PHE A 310 25.06 11.89 15.52
C PHE A 310 23.77 12.71 15.66
N SER A 311 23.36 13.36 14.59
CA SER A 311 22.10 14.11 14.51
C SER A 311 21.16 13.39 13.54
N PHE A 312 19.90 13.22 13.93
CA PHE A 312 18.89 12.61 13.07
C PHE A 312 17.51 13.20 13.35
N ASP A 313 16.81 13.56 12.29
CA ASP A 313 15.45 14.08 12.38
C ASP A 313 14.51 13.40 11.39
N ILE A 314 13.21 13.35 11.72
CA ILE A 314 12.19 12.68 10.93
C ILE A 314 11.06 13.66 10.60
N ARG A 315 10.70 13.74 9.31
CA ARG A 315 9.49 14.41 8.85
C ARG A 315 8.52 13.44 8.19
N ILE A 316 7.23 13.81 8.16
CA ILE A 316 6.20 13.08 7.43
C ILE A 316 5.92 13.79 6.11
N GLN A 317 5.90 13.04 5.01
CA GLN A 317 5.44 13.47 3.70
C GLN A 317 4.18 12.70 3.34
N MET A 318 3.11 13.43 3.03
CA MET A 318 1.86 12.80 2.57
C MET A 318 1.94 12.44 1.09
N GLY A 319 1.61 11.19 0.76
CA GLY A 319 1.23 10.79 -0.57
C GLY A 319 -0.17 11.31 -0.93
N ALA A 320 -0.61 11.11 -2.16
CA ALA A 320 -1.88 11.67 -2.63
C ALA A 320 -2.76 10.67 -3.41
N GLY A 321 -2.67 9.38 -3.07
CA GLY A 321 -3.47 8.31 -3.68
C GLY A 321 -2.87 7.86 -5.03
N SER A 322 -1.90 6.95 -4.98
CA SER A 322 -1.36 6.25 -6.14
C SER A 322 -0.60 5.01 -5.68
N TYR A 323 -1.12 3.83 -6.01
CA TYR A 323 -0.50 2.54 -5.65
C TYR A 323 0.95 2.41 -6.13
N VAL A 324 1.24 2.94 -7.34
CA VAL A 324 2.59 2.83 -7.90
C VAL A 324 3.64 3.55 -7.06
N CYS A 325 3.26 4.53 -6.23
CA CYS A 325 4.18 5.20 -5.30
C CYS A 325 4.70 4.28 -4.17
N GLY A 326 4.13 3.09 -3.99
CA GLY A 326 4.72 2.01 -3.20
C GLY A 326 5.99 1.40 -3.82
N GLU A 327 6.24 1.58 -5.13
CA GLU A 327 7.51 1.22 -5.75
C GLU A 327 8.58 2.25 -5.37
N GLU A 328 9.77 1.77 -4.95
CA GLU A 328 10.79 2.62 -4.32
C GLU A 328 11.22 3.83 -5.15
N THR A 329 11.30 3.72 -6.48
CA THR A 329 11.72 4.83 -7.35
C THR A 329 10.57 5.76 -7.71
N ALA A 330 9.35 5.27 -7.81
CA ALA A 330 8.14 6.08 -7.95
C ALA A 330 7.89 6.92 -6.69
N LEU A 331 8.11 6.34 -5.51
CA LEU A 331 8.08 7.05 -4.24
C LEU A 331 9.06 8.22 -4.22
N LEU A 332 10.29 8.02 -4.73
CA LEU A 332 11.29 9.08 -4.82
C LEU A 332 10.86 10.22 -5.76
N GLU A 333 10.30 9.91 -6.93
CA GLU A 333 9.77 10.94 -7.83
C GLU A 333 8.65 11.74 -7.15
N SER A 334 7.77 11.05 -6.42
CA SER A 334 6.70 11.70 -5.62
C SER A 334 7.28 12.60 -4.52
N LEU A 335 8.30 12.15 -3.77
CA LEU A 335 9.00 12.97 -2.78
C LEU A 335 9.67 14.21 -3.40
N GLU A 336 10.09 14.13 -4.65
CA GLU A 336 10.67 15.24 -5.41
C GLU A 336 9.64 16.17 -6.03
N GLY A 337 8.34 15.97 -5.72
CA GLY A 337 7.24 16.82 -6.19
C GLY A 337 6.83 16.60 -7.65
N LYS A 338 7.06 15.39 -8.16
CA LYS A 338 6.78 14.98 -9.54
C LYS A 338 5.68 13.93 -9.59
N ARG A 339 5.29 13.54 -10.81
CA ARG A 339 4.50 12.32 -11.04
C ARG A 339 5.26 11.13 -10.49
N GLY A 340 4.60 10.25 -9.75
CA GLY A 340 5.19 9.04 -9.15
C GLY A 340 5.48 7.95 -10.20
N GLU A 341 6.25 8.25 -11.21
CA GLU A 341 6.62 7.33 -12.28
C GLU A 341 7.92 6.59 -11.94
N PRO A 342 7.97 5.25 -12.03
CA PRO A 342 9.18 4.50 -11.74
C PRO A 342 10.37 4.91 -12.61
N ARG A 343 11.54 5.10 -12.00
CA ARG A 343 12.79 5.40 -12.70
C ARG A 343 13.28 4.21 -13.51
N THR A 344 14.04 4.48 -14.57
CA THR A 344 14.84 3.44 -15.22
C THR A 344 15.99 3.02 -14.30
N LYS A 345 16.14 1.72 -14.06
CA LYS A 345 17.09 1.18 -13.05
C LYS A 345 18.55 1.16 -13.54
N TRP A 346 19.12 2.34 -13.79
CA TRP A 346 20.55 2.49 -14.02
C TRP A 346 21.34 2.47 -12.71
N PHE A 347 20.75 3.01 -11.64
CA PHE A 347 21.30 3.06 -10.29
C PHE A 347 20.24 2.60 -9.31
N PHE A 348 20.67 2.03 -8.20
CA PHE A 348 19.79 1.73 -7.09
C PHE A 348 19.65 2.96 -6.17
N PRO A 349 18.53 3.10 -5.42
CA PRO A 349 18.33 4.22 -4.49
C PRO A 349 19.46 4.38 -3.47
N VAL A 350 20.10 3.29 -3.07
CA VAL A 350 21.26 3.30 -2.16
C VAL A 350 22.47 4.02 -2.74
N GLU A 351 22.53 4.21 -4.07
CA GLU A 351 23.57 4.96 -4.80
C GLU A 351 23.07 6.34 -5.18
N LYS A 352 21.88 6.41 -5.85
CA LYS A 352 21.25 7.63 -6.36
C LYS A 352 19.74 7.58 -6.10
N GLY A 353 19.34 7.87 -4.88
CA GLY A 353 17.96 7.88 -4.41
C GLY A 353 17.30 9.26 -4.45
N TYR A 354 16.85 9.75 -3.30
CA TYR A 354 16.22 11.05 -3.14
C TYR A 354 17.20 12.18 -3.50
N LEU A 355 16.79 13.04 -4.42
CA LEU A 355 17.62 14.13 -4.97
C LEU A 355 18.99 13.64 -5.51
N GLN A 356 19.03 12.43 -6.07
CA GLN A 356 20.23 11.76 -6.58
C GLN A 356 21.30 11.47 -5.51
N LEU A 357 20.90 11.42 -4.23
CA LEU A 357 21.75 11.15 -3.09
C LEU A 357 21.47 9.75 -2.49
N PRO A 358 22.45 9.14 -1.80
CA PRO A 358 22.27 7.79 -1.25
C PRO A 358 21.08 7.72 -0.30
N THR A 359 20.15 6.81 -0.57
CA THR A 359 18.90 6.71 0.18
C THR A 359 18.57 5.25 0.48
N VAL A 360 18.34 4.93 1.75
CA VAL A 360 17.74 3.65 2.15
C VAL A 360 16.24 3.80 2.21
N ILE A 361 15.52 2.97 1.44
CA ILE A 361 14.06 2.89 1.47
C ILE A 361 13.68 1.53 2.04
N ASN A 362 12.96 1.51 3.16
CA ASN A 362 12.41 0.29 3.74
C ASN A 362 10.93 0.46 4.10
N ASN A 363 10.19 -0.65 4.06
CA ASN A 363 8.81 -0.72 4.52
C ASN A 363 8.71 -0.55 6.06
N VAL A 364 7.56 -0.12 6.57
CA VAL A 364 7.26 0.06 8.00
C VAL A 364 7.61 -1.19 8.81
N GLU A 365 7.12 -2.38 8.40
CA GLU A 365 7.39 -3.64 9.11
C GLU A 365 8.89 -3.98 9.13
N THR A 366 9.66 -3.59 8.10
CA THR A 366 11.11 -3.82 8.07
C THR A 366 11.84 -2.99 9.12
N PHE A 367 11.49 -1.69 9.28
CA PHE A 367 12.09 -0.85 10.31
C PHE A 367 11.70 -1.30 11.71
N CYS A 368 10.41 -1.65 11.94
CA CYS A 368 9.98 -2.22 13.21
C CYS A 368 10.74 -3.52 13.54
N ALA A 369 10.89 -4.42 12.56
CA ALA A 369 11.64 -5.67 12.75
C ALA A 369 13.11 -5.41 13.08
N ALA A 370 13.77 -4.45 12.40
CA ALA A 370 15.16 -4.09 12.68
C ALA A 370 15.33 -3.60 14.13
N ALA A 371 14.44 -2.70 14.61
CA ALA A 371 14.45 -2.23 15.98
C ALA A 371 14.29 -3.38 16.98
N LYS A 372 13.31 -4.28 16.76
CA LYS A 372 13.05 -5.43 17.64
C LYS A 372 14.21 -6.43 17.63
N ILE A 373 14.87 -6.65 16.49
CA ILE A 373 16.05 -7.51 16.40
C ILE A 373 17.21 -6.92 17.20
N ILE A 374 17.49 -5.64 17.09
CA ILE A 374 18.55 -5.00 17.88
C ILE A 374 18.18 -4.99 19.38
N GLU A 375 16.90 -4.94 19.73
CA GLU A 375 16.44 -5.05 21.11
C GLU A 375 16.66 -6.46 21.68
N MET A 376 16.26 -7.52 20.96
CA MET A 376 16.27 -8.90 21.47
C MET A 376 17.55 -9.68 21.15
N GLY A 377 18.30 -9.28 20.14
CA GLY A 377 19.46 -9.99 19.60
C GLY A 377 19.09 -10.95 18.46
N ALA A 378 19.99 -11.06 17.46
CA ALA A 378 19.77 -11.93 16.30
C ALA A 378 19.64 -13.40 16.68
N GLU A 379 20.35 -13.88 17.74
CA GLU A 379 20.28 -15.27 18.19
C GLU A 379 18.87 -15.65 18.67
N GLU A 380 18.21 -14.76 19.42
CA GLU A 380 16.84 -14.99 19.88
C GLU A 380 15.85 -14.94 18.71
N TYR A 381 16.08 -14.01 17.76
CA TYR A 381 15.25 -13.91 16.55
C TYR A 381 15.33 -15.17 15.67
N LEU A 382 16.53 -15.76 15.52
CA LEU A 382 16.74 -16.99 14.73
C LEU A 382 16.10 -18.25 15.32
N LYS A 383 15.69 -18.21 16.60
CA LYS A 383 14.94 -19.32 17.22
C LYS A 383 13.48 -19.38 16.74
N LEU A 384 13.00 -18.33 16.06
CA LEU A 384 11.65 -18.22 15.52
C LEU A 384 11.65 -18.54 14.03
N GLY A 385 10.53 -19.10 13.56
CA GLY A 385 10.37 -19.42 12.14
C GLY A 385 11.03 -20.73 11.74
N ILE A 386 11.49 -20.79 10.48
CA ILE A 386 12.12 -21.98 9.89
C ILE A 386 13.47 -21.59 9.24
N PRO A 387 14.37 -22.56 8.99
CA PRO A 387 15.64 -22.29 8.29
C PRO A 387 15.42 -21.54 6.96
N GLY A 388 16.16 -20.44 6.76
CA GLY A 388 16.03 -19.56 5.59
C GLY A 388 14.82 -18.62 5.61
N SER A 389 13.98 -18.72 6.65
CA SER A 389 12.87 -17.81 6.88
C SER A 389 12.69 -17.59 8.39
N PRO A 390 13.66 -16.93 9.06
CA PRO A 390 13.59 -16.72 10.49
C PRO A 390 12.60 -15.62 10.90
N GLY A 391 12.21 -15.68 12.19
CA GLY A 391 11.37 -14.68 12.82
C GLY A 391 9.88 -14.87 12.53
N THR A 392 9.15 -13.77 12.67
CA THR A 392 7.70 -13.71 12.47
C THR A 392 7.33 -12.84 11.27
N LYS A 393 6.08 -12.93 10.83
CA LYS A 393 5.49 -12.13 9.77
C LYS A 393 4.10 -11.65 10.17
N LEU A 394 3.79 -10.40 9.85
CA LEU A 394 2.42 -9.88 9.99
C LEU A 394 1.60 -10.18 8.75
N ILE A 395 0.44 -10.77 8.94
CA ILE A 395 -0.53 -11.11 7.90
C ILE A 395 -1.83 -10.35 8.16
N SER A 396 -2.28 -9.61 7.17
CA SER A 396 -3.61 -8.98 7.12
C SER A 396 -4.60 -9.99 6.55
N VAL A 397 -5.52 -10.49 7.36
CA VAL A 397 -6.54 -11.48 6.95
C VAL A 397 -7.89 -10.80 6.79
N SER A 398 -8.54 -11.04 5.64
CA SER A 398 -9.86 -10.50 5.31
C SER A 398 -10.66 -11.45 4.42
N GLY A 399 -11.92 -11.11 4.12
CA GLY A 399 -12.80 -11.90 3.26
C GLY A 399 -13.79 -12.75 4.04
N ASP A 400 -14.00 -13.99 3.58
CA ASP A 400 -14.96 -14.94 4.15
C ASP A 400 -14.35 -15.69 5.33
N CYS A 401 -14.20 -14.99 6.46
CA CYS A 401 -13.77 -15.53 7.74
C CYS A 401 -14.47 -14.80 8.89
N GLN A 402 -14.54 -15.45 10.06
CA GLN A 402 -15.20 -14.88 11.25
C GLN A 402 -14.30 -13.88 12.00
N LEU A 403 -12.99 -14.02 11.88
CA LEU A 403 -12.01 -13.25 12.64
C LEU A 403 -11.04 -12.50 11.70
N PRO A 404 -11.52 -11.53 10.88
CA PRO A 404 -10.62 -10.68 10.10
C PRO A 404 -9.73 -9.85 11.03
N GLY A 405 -8.49 -9.55 10.59
CA GLY A 405 -7.56 -8.77 11.40
C GLY A 405 -6.10 -9.13 11.14
N ILE A 406 -5.24 -8.77 12.08
CA ILE A 406 -3.80 -9.00 12.01
C ILE A 406 -3.42 -10.28 12.75
N TYR A 407 -2.60 -11.07 12.09
CA TYR A 407 -2.00 -12.30 12.59
C TYR A 407 -0.48 -12.17 12.56
N GLU A 408 0.16 -12.16 13.71
CA GLU A 408 1.60 -12.33 13.78
C GLU A 408 1.90 -13.83 13.80
N ILE A 409 2.48 -14.35 12.72
CA ILE A 409 2.77 -15.77 12.59
C ILE A 409 4.28 -16.02 12.58
N GLU A 410 4.74 -17.16 13.09
CA GLU A 410 6.08 -17.65 12.77
C GLU A 410 6.10 -18.10 11.30
N TRP A 411 7.18 -17.82 10.58
CA TRP A 411 7.37 -18.41 9.25
C TRP A 411 7.34 -19.93 9.34
N GLY A 412 6.79 -20.59 8.34
CA GLY A 412 6.57 -22.04 8.31
C GLY A 412 5.15 -22.46 8.67
N MET A 413 4.31 -21.53 9.18
CA MET A 413 2.87 -21.79 9.36
C MET A 413 2.24 -22.17 8.02
N THR A 414 1.40 -23.20 8.01
CA THR A 414 0.66 -23.62 6.82
C THR A 414 -0.57 -22.74 6.57
N ILE A 415 -1.05 -22.75 5.33
CA ILE A 415 -2.30 -22.10 4.96
C ILE A 415 -3.46 -22.66 5.79
N GLU A 416 -3.50 -24.00 5.99
CA GLU A 416 -4.55 -24.67 6.78
C GLU A 416 -4.60 -24.17 8.22
N GLU A 417 -3.43 -24.04 8.88
CA GLU A 417 -3.36 -23.49 10.23
C GLU A 417 -3.90 -22.06 10.31
N LEU A 418 -3.53 -21.19 9.35
CA LEU A 418 -4.03 -19.82 9.31
C LEU A 418 -5.54 -19.77 9.05
N LEU A 419 -6.07 -20.60 8.13
CA LEU A 419 -7.51 -20.72 7.88
C LEU A 419 -8.28 -21.17 9.14
N GLY A 420 -7.70 -22.09 9.92
CA GLY A 420 -8.26 -22.51 11.21
C GLY A 420 -8.27 -21.37 12.24
N LEU A 421 -7.16 -20.64 12.38
CA LEU A 421 -7.03 -19.53 13.33
C LEU A 421 -8.04 -18.39 13.02
N CYS A 422 -8.25 -18.06 11.75
CA CYS A 422 -9.18 -16.99 11.37
C CYS A 422 -10.64 -17.47 11.24
N LYS A 423 -10.90 -18.76 11.47
CA LYS A 423 -12.21 -19.41 11.30
C LYS A 423 -12.79 -19.11 9.92
N ALA A 424 -12.04 -19.52 8.90
CA ALA A 424 -12.46 -19.37 7.52
C ALA A 424 -13.75 -20.14 7.24
N ASP A 425 -14.67 -19.52 6.48
CA ASP A 425 -15.97 -20.09 6.14
C ASP A 425 -15.91 -20.75 4.77
N ASP A 426 -15.86 -22.07 4.72
CA ASP A 426 -15.84 -22.91 3.51
C ASP A 426 -14.91 -22.37 2.40
N PRO A 427 -13.60 -22.17 2.69
CA PRO A 427 -12.69 -21.49 1.80
C PRO A 427 -12.46 -22.29 0.51
N TYR A 428 -12.47 -21.60 -0.64
CA TYR A 428 -12.29 -22.22 -1.95
C TYR A 428 -11.17 -21.57 -2.77
N TYR A 429 -11.16 -20.25 -2.84
CA TYR A 429 -10.14 -19.43 -3.49
C TYR A 429 -9.48 -18.54 -2.45
N ILE A 430 -8.16 -18.55 -2.37
CA ILE A 430 -7.40 -17.76 -1.40
C ILE A 430 -6.39 -16.92 -2.17
N GLN A 431 -6.44 -15.60 -2.00
CA GLN A 431 -5.47 -14.68 -2.59
C GLN A 431 -4.42 -14.29 -1.57
N VAL A 432 -3.17 -14.61 -1.85
CA VAL A 432 -2.00 -14.29 -0.99
C VAL A 432 -1.19 -13.18 -1.62
N SER A 433 -0.78 -12.20 -0.82
CA SER A 433 -0.04 -10.99 -1.23
C SER A 433 -0.82 -10.05 -2.15
N GLY A 434 -2.14 -10.01 -2.00
CA GLY A 434 -3.00 -9.15 -2.81
C GLY A 434 -3.08 -9.52 -4.29
N PRO A 435 -3.69 -8.66 -5.11
CA PRO A 435 -3.79 -8.87 -6.56
C PRO A 435 -2.47 -9.13 -7.28
N SER A 436 -1.36 -8.56 -6.80
CA SER A 436 -0.03 -8.76 -7.38
C SER A 436 0.58 -10.14 -7.07
N GLY A 437 0.02 -10.86 -6.12
CA GLY A 437 0.54 -12.12 -5.62
C GLY A 437 0.02 -13.37 -6.34
N GLU A 438 -0.21 -14.43 -5.57
CA GLU A 438 -0.62 -15.74 -6.05
C GLU A 438 -1.97 -16.14 -5.47
N CYS A 439 -2.85 -16.73 -6.28
CA CYS A 439 -4.02 -17.40 -5.75
C CYS A 439 -3.70 -18.87 -5.41
N ILE A 440 -4.35 -19.39 -4.39
CA ILE A 440 -4.24 -20.76 -3.91
C ILE A 440 -5.62 -21.41 -3.98
N SER A 441 -5.67 -22.63 -4.50
CA SER A 441 -6.81 -23.53 -4.34
C SER A 441 -6.81 -24.15 -2.94
N ILE A 442 -7.97 -24.45 -2.39
CA ILE A 442 -8.07 -25.14 -1.09
C ILE A 442 -7.32 -26.49 -1.07
N ASN A 443 -7.13 -27.11 -2.22
CA ASN A 443 -6.34 -28.35 -2.35
C ASN A 443 -4.85 -28.16 -2.03
N GLU A 444 -4.38 -26.92 -1.96
CA GLU A 444 -2.99 -26.55 -1.65
C GLU A 444 -2.80 -26.01 -0.21
N LYS A 445 -3.79 -26.22 0.66
CA LYS A 445 -3.80 -25.69 2.05
C LYS A 445 -2.63 -26.16 2.92
N SER A 446 -1.97 -27.27 2.56
CA SER A 446 -0.77 -27.77 3.23
C SER A 446 0.50 -26.99 2.92
N ARG A 447 0.49 -26.06 1.96
CA ARG A 447 1.64 -25.20 1.65
C ARG A 447 1.97 -24.32 2.85
N ARG A 448 3.27 -24.15 3.10
CA ARG A 448 3.78 -23.27 4.18
C ARG A 448 4.07 -21.88 3.65
N MET A 449 3.89 -20.89 4.49
CA MET A 449 4.33 -19.53 4.22
C MET A 449 5.82 -19.40 4.55
N SER A 450 6.62 -18.94 3.59
CA SER A 450 8.07 -18.74 3.76
C SER A 450 8.58 -17.55 2.94
N MET A 451 9.81 -17.12 3.19
CA MET A 451 10.48 -16.09 2.38
C MET A 451 11.15 -16.66 1.14
N ILE A 452 11.44 -17.95 1.14
CA ILE A 452 12.17 -18.66 0.09
C ILE A 452 11.36 -19.88 -0.39
N ASP A 453 11.56 -20.24 -1.67
CA ASP A 453 11.09 -21.51 -2.20
C ASP A 453 12.12 -22.58 -1.84
N LEU A 454 11.79 -23.45 -0.90
CA LEU A 454 12.66 -24.57 -0.56
C LEU A 454 12.58 -25.64 -1.68
N PRO A 455 13.72 -26.20 -2.13
CA PRO A 455 13.74 -27.25 -3.14
C PRO A 455 12.81 -28.42 -2.76
N GLY A 456 11.91 -28.78 -3.67
CA GLY A 456 10.97 -29.89 -3.46
C GLY A 456 9.76 -29.57 -2.58
N GLN A 457 9.66 -28.37 -2.04
CA GLN A 457 8.51 -27.87 -1.27
C GLN A 457 7.95 -26.64 -1.96
N LYS A 458 6.68 -26.69 -2.33
CA LYS A 458 6.00 -25.51 -2.93
C LYS A 458 5.49 -24.58 -1.83
N ASP A 459 6.43 -23.95 -1.11
CA ASP A 459 6.09 -22.92 -0.14
C ASP A 459 5.55 -21.68 -0.86
N ILE A 460 4.86 -20.80 -0.13
CA ILE A 460 4.31 -19.58 -0.68
C ILE A 460 4.91 -18.35 -0.02
N ARG A 461 5.34 -17.39 -0.84
CA ARG A 461 5.76 -16.08 -0.35
C ARG A 461 4.54 -15.24 -0.03
N CYS A 462 4.52 -14.64 1.16
CA CYS A 462 3.41 -13.79 1.58
C CYS A 462 3.89 -12.36 1.91
N GLY A 463 3.54 -11.40 1.04
CA GLY A 463 3.86 -9.98 1.24
C GLY A 463 3.12 -9.32 2.42
N GLY A 464 2.03 -9.92 2.89
CA GLY A 464 1.31 -9.44 4.08
C GLY A 464 -0.21 -9.42 3.97
N SER A 465 -0.83 -9.71 2.82
CA SER A 465 -2.28 -9.86 2.72
C SER A 465 -2.70 -11.29 2.43
N PHE A 466 -3.86 -11.64 2.96
CA PHE A 466 -4.48 -12.95 2.85
C PHE A 466 -6.00 -12.77 2.76
N MET A 467 -6.54 -12.84 1.55
CA MET A 467 -7.96 -12.67 1.27
C MET A 467 -8.61 -14.04 1.00
N ILE A 468 -9.68 -14.33 1.72
CA ILE A 468 -10.36 -15.63 1.69
C ILE A 468 -11.70 -15.48 0.98
N PHE A 469 -11.96 -16.35 0.02
CA PHE A 469 -13.22 -16.39 -0.71
C PHE A 469 -13.78 -17.82 -0.65
N ASN A 470 -15.04 -17.94 -0.25
CA ASN A 470 -15.72 -19.23 -0.17
C ASN A 470 -16.21 -19.72 -1.53
N LYS A 471 -16.71 -20.95 -1.60
CA LYS A 471 -17.15 -21.60 -2.85
C LYS A 471 -18.33 -20.90 -3.56
N HIS A 472 -19.04 -20.00 -2.88
CA HIS A 472 -20.17 -19.26 -3.46
C HIS A 472 -19.72 -17.97 -4.16
N ARG A 473 -18.44 -17.60 -4.05
CA ARG A 473 -17.91 -16.42 -4.72
C ARG A 473 -17.55 -16.72 -6.17
N ASP A 474 -17.89 -15.82 -7.07
CA ASP A 474 -17.51 -15.92 -8.47
C ASP A 474 -16.04 -15.52 -8.64
N ILE A 475 -15.17 -16.46 -9.04
CA ILE A 475 -13.74 -16.23 -9.27
C ILE A 475 -13.54 -15.15 -10.35
N LEU A 476 -14.35 -15.15 -11.40
CA LEU A 476 -14.22 -14.17 -12.47
C LEU A 476 -14.46 -12.76 -11.96
N LYS A 477 -15.47 -12.55 -11.11
CA LYS A 477 -15.75 -11.25 -10.48
C LYS A 477 -14.56 -10.77 -9.63
N ILE A 478 -13.90 -11.66 -8.89
CA ILE A 478 -12.70 -11.35 -8.13
C ILE A 478 -11.59 -10.86 -9.05
N LEU A 479 -11.35 -11.57 -10.14
CA LEU A 479 -10.27 -11.27 -11.09
C LEU A 479 -10.55 -10.03 -11.93
N VAL A 480 -11.80 -9.75 -12.27
CA VAL A 480 -12.23 -8.49 -12.91
C VAL A 480 -11.89 -7.31 -12.00
N ASN A 481 -12.25 -7.36 -10.71
CA ASN A 481 -11.91 -6.29 -9.76
C ASN A 481 -10.40 -6.08 -9.64
N PHE A 482 -9.60 -7.15 -9.62
CA PHE A 482 -8.13 -7.04 -9.59
C PHE A 482 -7.58 -6.42 -10.89
N SER A 483 -8.12 -6.79 -12.04
CA SER A 483 -7.71 -6.24 -13.32
C SER A 483 -8.07 -4.76 -13.46
N GLU A 484 -9.26 -4.36 -13.02
CA GLU A 484 -9.69 -2.95 -12.95
C GLU A 484 -8.75 -2.15 -12.05
N PHE A 485 -8.40 -2.67 -10.88
CA PHE A 485 -7.42 -2.05 -10.00
C PHE A 485 -6.10 -1.77 -10.73
N PHE A 486 -5.49 -2.76 -11.40
CA PHE A 486 -4.22 -2.54 -12.11
C PHE A 486 -4.36 -1.61 -13.32
N LYS A 487 -5.50 -1.62 -14.02
CA LYS A 487 -5.79 -0.70 -15.11
C LYS A 487 -5.78 0.75 -14.60
N HIS A 488 -6.45 1.01 -13.48
CA HIS A 488 -6.54 2.35 -12.88
C HIS A 488 -5.23 2.82 -12.26
N GLU A 489 -4.48 1.92 -11.61
CA GLU A 489 -3.23 2.24 -10.92
C GLU A 489 -1.99 2.26 -11.84
N SER A 490 -2.14 1.90 -13.11
CA SER A 490 -1.05 2.01 -14.08
C SER A 490 -0.66 3.46 -14.30
N CYS A 491 0.62 3.81 -14.03
CA CYS A 491 1.13 5.17 -14.30
C CYS A 491 1.18 5.53 -15.80
N GLY A 492 0.93 4.57 -16.70
CA GLY A 492 0.87 4.79 -18.14
C GLY A 492 2.22 4.94 -18.86
N ILE A 493 3.36 5.01 -18.15
CA ILE A 493 4.67 5.33 -18.76
C ILE A 493 5.17 4.24 -19.73
N CYS A 494 5.01 2.96 -19.40
CA CYS A 494 5.50 1.89 -20.26
C CYS A 494 4.37 1.19 -21.02
N THR A 495 4.52 1.05 -22.34
CA THR A 495 3.53 0.47 -23.24
C THR A 495 3.03 -0.92 -22.82
N PRO A 496 3.87 -1.89 -22.42
CA PRO A 496 3.38 -3.22 -22.07
C PRO A 496 2.38 -3.20 -20.90
N CYS A 497 2.61 -2.38 -19.88
CA CYS A 497 1.69 -2.23 -18.74
C CYS A 497 0.41 -1.50 -19.16
N ARG A 498 0.52 -0.33 -19.81
CA ARG A 498 -0.63 0.48 -20.24
C ARG A 498 -1.55 -0.28 -21.20
N ALA A 499 -0.99 -0.86 -22.27
CA ALA A 499 -1.77 -1.61 -23.25
C ALA A 499 -2.22 -2.97 -22.71
N GLY A 500 -1.35 -3.69 -21.99
CA GLY A 500 -1.64 -5.02 -21.48
C GLY A 500 -2.79 -5.05 -20.48
N ASN A 501 -2.80 -4.13 -19.50
CA ASN A 501 -3.92 -4.04 -18.54
C ASN A 501 -5.25 -3.74 -19.24
N PHE A 502 -5.25 -2.85 -20.22
CA PHE A 502 -6.43 -2.52 -21.01
C PHE A 502 -6.95 -3.74 -21.80
N ILE A 503 -6.06 -4.46 -22.50
CA ILE A 503 -6.44 -5.62 -23.31
C ILE A 503 -6.93 -6.75 -22.40
N ILE A 504 -6.23 -7.04 -21.30
CA ILE A 504 -6.63 -8.07 -20.33
C ILE A 504 -8.02 -7.76 -19.77
N GLN A 505 -8.27 -6.50 -19.38
CA GLN A 505 -9.59 -6.10 -18.87
C GLN A 505 -10.69 -6.37 -19.91
N ARG A 506 -10.48 -5.98 -21.18
CA ARG A 506 -11.43 -6.25 -22.26
C ARG A 506 -11.69 -7.74 -22.47
N LYS A 507 -10.67 -8.58 -22.35
CA LYS A 507 -10.83 -10.04 -22.46
C LYS A 507 -11.61 -10.61 -21.27
N LEU A 508 -11.40 -10.08 -20.07
CA LEU A 508 -12.19 -10.44 -18.89
C LEU A 508 -13.65 -9.99 -19.01
N ASP A 509 -13.92 -8.82 -19.56
CA ASP A 509 -15.28 -8.35 -19.84
C ASP A 509 -15.98 -9.29 -20.83
N ARG A 510 -15.29 -9.76 -21.88
CA ARG A 510 -15.83 -10.76 -22.81
C ARG A 510 -16.15 -12.09 -22.12
N LEU A 511 -15.28 -12.57 -21.22
CA LEU A 511 -15.53 -13.76 -20.40
C LEU A 511 -16.75 -13.57 -19.50
N ASN A 512 -16.88 -12.42 -18.85
CA ASN A 512 -17.98 -12.11 -17.95
C ASN A 512 -19.32 -12.02 -18.69
N ASN A 513 -19.32 -11.57 -19.95
CA ASN A 513 -20.50 -11.42 -20.78
C ASN A 513 -20.80 -12.64 -21.66
N GLY A 514 -20.01 -13.74 -21.56
CA GLY A 514 -20.21 -14.97 -22.29
C GLY A 514 -19.87 -14.90 -23.79
N PHE A 515 -19.00 -13.98 -24.20
CA PHE A 515 -18.55 -13.77 -25.59
C PHE A 515 -17.11 -14.27 -25.84
N ALA A 516 -16.43 -14.77 -24.84
CA ALA A 516 -15.05 -15.22 -24.96
C ALA A 516 -14.93 -16.63 -25.53
N ASN A 517 -13.81 -16.87 -26.18
CA ASN A 517 -13.41 -18.19 -26.68
C ASN A 517 -12.01 -18.56 -26.16
N GLU A 518 -11.48 -19.75 -26.56
CA GLU A 518 -10.15 -20.21 -26.11
C GLU A 518 -9.02 -19.24 -26.53
N THR A 519 -9.13 -18.61 -27.69
CA THR A 519 -8.13 -17.62 -28.15
C THR A 519 -8.04 -16.44 -27.19
N ASP A 520 -9.16 -15.99 -26.58
CA ASP A 520 -9.16 -14.93 -25.59
C ASP A 520 -8.31 -15.31 -24.34
N LEU A 521 -8.39 -16.59 -23.92
CA LEU A 521 -7.57 -17.09 -22.80
C LEU A 521 -6.07 -17.14 -23.15
N ASP A 522 -5.73 -17.57 -24.37
CA ASP A 522 -4.35 -17.61 -24.86
C ASP A 522 -3.75 -16.20 -25.00
N GLU A 523 -4.55 -15.24 -25.46
CA GLU A 523 -4.13 -13.85 -25.56
C GLU A 523 -3.90 -13.24 -24.16
N ILE A 524 -4.72 -13.54 -23.15
CA ILE A 524 -4.49 -13.13 -21.77
C ILE A 524 -3.11 -13.62 -21.27
N LYS A 525 -2.80 -14.92 -21.50
CA LYS A 525 -1.51 -15.52 -21.11
C LYS A 525 -0.35 -14.87 -21.84
N SER A 526 -0.51 -14.61 -23.14
CA SER A 526 0.49 -13.95 -23.97
C SER A 526 0.79 -12.53 -23.50
N TRP A 527 -0.24 -11.73 -23.27
CA TRP A 527 -0.08 -10.37 -22.75
C TRP A 527 0.52 -10.36 -21.34
N GLY A 528 0.09 -11.25 -20.46
CA GLY A 528 0.69 -11.37 -19.13
C GLY A 528 2.18 -11.70 -19.20
N THR A 529 2.60 -12.56 -20.13
CA THR A 529 4.01 -12.89 -20.38
C THR A 529 4.80 -11.67 -20.90
N ILE A 530 4.23 -10.91 -21.84
CA ILE A 530 4.83 -9.66 -22.34
C ILE A 530 4.99 -8.66 -21.19
N MET A 531 3.92 -8.43 -20.42
CA MET A 531 3.94 -7.49 -19.29
C MET A 531 5.00 -7.89 -18.25
N LYS A 532 5.06 -9.17 -17.86
CA LYS A 532 6.02 -9.69 -16.89
C LYS A 532 7.47 -9.44 -17.31
N ASN A 533 7.79 -9.62 -18.58
CA ASN A 533 9.15 -9.56 -19.07
C ASN A 533 9.61 -8.16 -19.48
N THR A 534 8.68 -7.25 -19.84
CA THR A 534 9.03 -5.98 -20.48
C THR A 534 8.54 -4.74 -19.73
N SER A 535 7.72 -4.88 -18.67
CA SER A 535 7.31 -3.73 -17.85
C SER A 535 8.48 -3.19 -17.01
N ARG A 536 8.47 -1.88 -16.77
CA ARG A 536 9.51 -1.16 -16.03
C ARG A 536 9.55 -1.50 -14.54
N CYS A 537 8.39 -1.64 -13.89
CA CYS A 537 8.26 -1.83 -12.45
C CYS A 537 7.47 -3.08 -12.07
N GLY A 538 7.39 -3.35 -10.75
CA GLY A 538 6.67 -4.47 -10.16
C GLY A 538 5.20 -4.51 -10.55
N LEU A 539 4.49 -3.35 -10.56
CA LEU A 539 3.08 -3.28 -10.90
C LEU A 539 2.80 -3.97 -12.25
N GLY A 540 3.43 -3.51 -13.33
CA GLY A 540 3.19 -4.10 -14.66
C GLY A 540 3.67 -5.55 -14.77
N LYS A 541 4.72 -5.93 -14.02
CA LYS A 541 5.25 -7.31 -14.05
C LYS A 541 4.33 -8.31 -13.35
N THR A 542 3.53 -7.87 -12.39
CA THR A 542 2.69 -8.75 -11.56
C THR A 542 1.19 -8.62 -11.82
N ALA A 543 0.77 -7.61 -12.58
CA ALA A 543 -0.65 -7.32 -12.81
C ALA A 543 -1.49 -8.49 -13.33
N ALA A 544 -0.89 -9.38 -14.13
CA ALA A 544 -1.56 -10.58 -14.66
C ALA A 544 -1.35 -11.85 -13.82
N ASN A 545 -0.54 -11.81 -12.72
CA ASN A 545 -0.16 -13.01 -11.99
C ASN A 545 -1.36 -13.81 -11.47
N SER A 546 -2.23 -13.17 -10.67
CA SER A 546 -3.40 -13.83 -10.08
C SER A 546 -4.31 -14.43 -11.13
N LEU A 547 -4.52 -13.73 -12.24
CA LEU A 547 -5.37 -14.18 -13.34
C LEU A 547 -4.78 -15.43 -14.03
N ILE A 548 -3.51 -15.38 -14.42
CA ILE A 548 -2.85 -16.52 -15.11
C ILE A 548 -2.82 -17.75 -14.21
N ILE A 549 -2.47 -17.57 -12.93
CA ILE A 549 -2.43 -18.68 -11.97
C ILE A 549 -3.83 -19.24 -11.73
N ALA A 550 -4.86 -18.38 -11.65
CA ALA A 550 -6.25 -18.83 -11.51
C ALA A 550 -6.73 -19.61 -12.73
N MET A 551 -6.41 -19.16 -13.95
CA MET A 551 -6.74 -19.87 -15.19
C MET A 551 -6.14 -21.28 -15.23
N ASP A 552 -4.95 -21.47 -14.67
CA ASP A 552 -4.30 -22.77 -14.61
C ASP A 552 -4.90 -23.66 -13.48
N LYS A 553 -5.16 -23.09 -12.28
CA LYS A 553 -5.66 -23.85 -11.12
C LYS A 553 -7.17 -24.15 -11.17
N PHE A 554 -7.93 -23.27 -11.80
CA PHE A 554 -9.40 -23.36 -11.92
C PHE A 554 -9.84 -23.50 -13.38
N HIS A 555 -9.06 -24.24 -14.16
CA HIS A 555 -9.25 -24.41 -15.61
C HIS A 555 -10.68 -24.79 -16.00
N ASP A 556 -11.28 -25.75 -15.30
CA ASP A 556 -12.65 -26.21 -15.61
C ASP A 556 -13.68 -25.09 -15.37
N TYR A 557 -13.49 -24.26 -14.36
CA TYR A 557 -14.32 -23.08 -14.14
C TYR A 557 -14.25 -22.13 -15.34
N PHE A 558 -13.06 -21.79 -15.85
CA PHE A 558 -12.93 -20.90 -17.01
C PHE A 558 -13.55 -21.49 -18.28
N LYS A 559 -13.44 -22.80 -18.50
CA LYS A 559 -14.13 -23.47 -19.62
C LYS A 559 -15.65 -23.27 -19.60
N THR A 560 -16.26 -23.19 -18.42
CA THR A 560 -17.71 -22.96 -18.32
C THR A 560 -18.12 -21.54 -18.76
N LYS A 561 -17.18 -20.59 -18.78
CA LYS A 561 -17.41 -19.18 -19.15
C LYS A 561 -17.22 -18.90 -20.64
N LEU A 562 -16.72 -19.89 -21.42
CA LEU A 562 -16.53 -19.76 -22.87
C LEU A 562 -17.84 -19.85 -23.63
N ASP A 563 -17.93 -19.18 -24.78
CA ASP A 563 -19.05 -19.28 -25.70
C ASP A 563 -19.08 -20.68 -26.32
N LYS A 564 -20.10 -21.45 -25.98
CA LYS A 564 -20.32 -22.82 -26.47
C LYS A 564 -20.72 -22.88 -27.94
N ASN A 565 -21.15 -21.76 -28.51
CA ASN A 565 -21.64 -21.68 -29.90
C ASN A 565 -20.59 -21.03 -30.82
N TYR A 566 -19.36 -20.85 -30.35
CA TYR A 566 -18.29 -20.31 -31.17
C TYR A 566 -17.87 -21.32 -32.24
N ASP A 567 -18.11 -20.98 -33.50
CA ASP A 567 -17.81 -21.81 -34.68
C ASP A 567 -16.51 -21.43 -35.41
N GLY A 568 -15.73 -20.51 -34.84
CA GLY A 568 -14.48 -20.02 -35.42
C GLY A 568 -14.67 -18.92 -36.50
N LEU A 569 -15.89 -18.69 -36.97
CA LEU A 569 -16.18 -17.77 -38.07
C LEU A 569 -17.01 -16.55 -37.64
N ASN A 570 -17.85 -16.70 -36.60
CA ASN A 570 -18.72 -15.63 -36.08
C ASN A 570 -18.17 -15.05 -34.78
N LEU A 571 -17.38 -14.00 -34.89
CA LEU A 571 -17.02 -13.16 -33.75
C LEU A 571 -18.26 -12.37 -33.31
N LYS A 572 -18.85 -12.72 -32.19
CA LYS A 572 -19.84 -11.86 -31.54
C LYS A 572 -19.15 -10.55 -31.14
N PHE A 573 -19.64 -9.46 -31.66
CA PHE A 573 -19.15 -8.13 -31.30
C PHE A 573 -19.87 -7.68 -30.02
N ASP A 574 -19.11 -7.44 -28.97
CA ASP A 574 -19.62 -6.89 -27.72
C ASP A 574 -19.69 -5.36 -27.82
N MET A 575 -20.91 -4.86 -28.11
CA MET A 575 -21.16 -3.43 -28.29
C MET A 575 -20.98 -2.67 -26.99
N ASP A 576 -21.41 -3.24 -25.86
CA ASP A 576 -21.34 -2.58 -24.55
C ASP A 576 -19.87 -2.43 -24.13
N ALA A 577 -19.06 -3.48 -24.30
CA ALA A 577 -17.62 -3.38 -24.05
C ALA A 577 -16.92 -2.41 -25.01
N ALA A 578 -17.38 -2.29 -26.26
CA ALA A 578 -16.80 -1.37 -27.24
C ALA A 578 -17.11 0.10 -26.92
N THR A 579 -18.26 0.38 -26.29
CA THR A 579 -18.70 1.74 -25.95
C THR A 579 -18.34 2.14 -24.52
N LYS A 580 -18.02 1.18 -23.64
CA LYS A 580 -17.71 1.43 -22.22
C LYS A 580 -16.63 2.51 -22.02
N ASP A 581 -15.53 2.42 -22.77
CA ASP A 581 -14.45 3.42 -22.64
C ASP A 581 -14.86 4.80 -23.14
N TYR A 582 -15.74 4.85 -24.18
CA TYR A 582 -16.27 6.11 -24.66
C TYR A 582 -17.20 6.78 -23.63
N GLU A 583 -17.96 5.99 -22.89
CA GLU A 583 -18.82 6.49 -21.81
C GLU A 583 -18.02 6.93 -20.58
N GLU A 584 -16.93 6.24 -20.25
CA GLU A 584 -16.00 6.63 -19.19
C GLU A 584 -15.29 7.98 -19.47
N TYR A 585 -15.07 8.35 -20.74
CA TYR A 585 -14.47 9.62 -21.15
C TYR A 585 -15.50 10.72 -21.50
N LYS A 586 -16.78 10.44 -21.37
CA LYS A 586 -17.84 11.41 -21.60
C LYS A 586 -18.10 12.17 -20.30
N ILE A 587 -17.15 13.04 -19.95
CA ILE A 587 -17.25 13.96 -18.79
C ILE A 587 -17.67 15.34 -19.28
#